data_89b24f0d466e6bd088155644d86622fa
#
_entry.id   89b24f0d466e6bd088155644d86622fa
#
_cell.length_a   1.000
_cell.length_b   1.000
_cell.length_c   1.000
_cell.angle_alpha   90.00
_cell.angle_beta   90.00
_cell.angle_gamma   90.00
#
_symmetry.space_group_name_H-M   'P 1'
#
loop_
_entity.id
_entity.type
_entity.pdbx_description
1 polymer ?
#
loop_
_entity_poly.entity_id
_entity_poly.type
_entity_poly.pdbx_seq_one_letter_code
_entity_poly.pdbx_strand_id
1 'polypeptide(L)'
;MRKNISLLLIFISILALSACTNGPLFIKDSDKRYGFDDLDAPINEGEEIELSENKEIPFVLRKINYLKDLEVQNDRVEIDRNDSSLLSMVIKPCLTDDIELSSLVYKNGKFHILLNSKNDSKNVCTPYISIKLLNKLPDDIEADDFVIDKSGIKNIDIKYTKDNAINYVKQKYKLIANLPDSADLIYTDRPIWQIKYKFVYDKDDYEHPIKNLKINFDANEGKALSLDEEIISKFIDNGNVFKLNTDKAIYYNKKDDGLNNIYIYDIASRSSKKIFSFSGDIKSIYKRNENDDIIINFKDKSSALRSAIYNEEKDEIKFIDYRDDLNIIDANFKSDDSLLAISRGEANMTTLYEVDINDDSYIDLFSAEDNIIRASYINGFYVYLSKYDINQMLYITRDFEDYDFIDEVENYYYADDNSFVYRSDNKIEGTSLYTYNLSERFYKMIIKGDYSYIKKIDEAYVLAKKDINLESYDLLLCKLDNNLKEEVLFENVDNLSLYLTNDLKKLYKSTKVIDKNYTKNIIYEIDISKGDA
;
A
#
# COMPACT_ATOMS: atom_id res chain seq x y z
N MET A 1 -20.57 -28.67 -24.94
CA MET A 1 -20.82 -28.19 -23.57
C MET A 1 -19.65 -27.44 -22.90
N ARG A 2 -18.39 -27.58 -23.30
CA ARG A 2 -17.25 -26.86 -22.67
C ARG A 2 -17.01 -25.41 -23.13
N LYS A 3 -17.52 -24.98 -24.29
CA LYS A 3 -17.32 -23.61 -24.81
C LYS A 3 -18.22 -22.55 -24.16
N ASN A 4 -19.36 -22.92 -23.63
CA ASN A 4 -20.31 -21.95 -23.05
C ASN A 4 -20.03 -21.65 -21.58
N ILE A 5 -19.22 -22.47 -20.89
CA ILE A 5 -18.80 -22.22 -19.50
C ILE A 5 -17.70 -21.17 -19.42
N SER A 6 -16.81 -21.10 -20.43
CA SER A 6 -15.75 -20.09 -20.48
C SER A 6 -16.29 -18.67 -20.72
N LEU A 7 -17.37 -18.53 -21.50
CA LEU A 7 -17.98 -17.21 -21.74
C LEU A 7 -18.72 -16.68 -20.50
N LEU A 8 -19.34 -17.59 -19.73
CA LEU A 8 -20.03 -17.23 -18.48
C LEU A 8 -19.05 -16.81 -17.38
N LEU A 9 -17.86 -17.45 -17.31
CA LEU A 9 -16.80 -17.08 -16.36
C LEU A 9 -16.15 -15.75 -16.71
N ILE A 10 -16.03 -15.41 -17.99
CA ILE A 10 -15.54 -14.10 -18.43
C ILE A 10 -16.56 -13.00 -18.10
N PHE A 11 -17.84 -13.26 -18.25
CA PHE A 11 -18.90 -12.30 -17.88
C PHE A 11 -19.00 -12.07 -16.37
N ILE A 12 -18.77 -13.11 -15.54
CA ILE A 12 -18.76 -12.99 -14.08
C ILE A 12 -17.48 -12.28 -13.61
N SER A 13 -16.34 -12.47 -14.27
CA SER A 13 -15.11 -11.76 -13.94
C SER A 13 -15.16 -10.27 -14.31
N ILE A 14 -15.84 -9.89 -15.41
CA ILE A 14 -16.05 -8.49 -15.78
C ILE A 14 -17.02 -7.79 -14.79
N LEU A 15 -18.03 -8.49 -14.28
CA LEU A 15 -18.92 -7.98 -13.24
C LEU A 15 -18.27 -7.88 -11.86
N ALA A 16 -17.30 -8.75 -11.56
CA ALA A 16 -16.54 -8.71 -10.30
C ALA A 16 -15.46 -7.63 -10.30
N LEU A 17 -14.87 -7.29 -11.46
CA LEU A 17 -13.90 -6.21 -11.60
C LEU A 17 -14.53 -4.81 -11.55
N SER A 18 -15.83 -4.68 -11.82
CA SER A 18 -16.56 -3.41 -11.67
C SER A 18 -16.98 -3.12 -10.22
N ALA A 19 -16.81 -4.07 -9.30
CA ALA A 19 -17.19 -3.92 -7.89
C ALA A 19 -16.04 -3.48 -6.97
N CYS A 20 -14.80 -3.36 -7.47
CA CYS A 20 -13.61 -3.06 -6.67
C CYS A 20 -12.95 -1.71 -6.93
N THR A 21 -13.60 -0.79 -7.62
CA THR A 21 -13.14 0.59 -7.70
C THR A 21 -14.01 1.48 -6.82
N ASN A 22 -13.79 1.43 -5.51
CA ASN A 22 -14.28 2.44 -4.57
C ASN A 22 -13.40 3.70 -4.63
N GLY A 23 -13.38 4.37 -5.80
CA GLY A 23 -13.15 5.80 -5.85
C GLY A 23 -14.48 6.51 -5.59
N PRO A 24 -14.53 7.71 -4.99
CA PRO A 24 -15.77 8.43 -4.83
C PRO A 24 -16.36 8.65 -6.22
N LEU A 25 -17.39 7.89 -6.54
CA LEU A 25 -18.33 8.26 -7.61
C LEU A 25 -18.86 9.62 -7.20
N PHE A 26 -18.37 10.68 -7.84
CA PHE A 26 -19.06 11.96 -7.81
C PHE A 26 -20.41 11.75 -8.51
N ILE A 27 -21.34 11.21 -7.75
CA ILE A 27 -22.76 11.34 -8.07
C ILE A 27 -23.06 12.81 -7.77
N LYS A 28 -22.95 13.66 -8.77
CA LYS A 28 -23.61 14.94 -8.73
C LYS A 28 -25.10 14.60 -8.87
N ASP A 29 -25.77 14.43 -7.75
CA ASP A 29 -27.21 14.53 -7.71
C ASP A 29 -27.55 15.93 -8.23
N SER A 30 -27.78 16.02 -9.52
CA SER A 30 -28.48 17.15 -10.08
C SER A 30 -29.95 16.96 -9.71
N ASP A 31 -30.28 17.22 -8.43
CA ASP A 31 -31.64 17.41 -7.94
C ASP A 31 -32.25 18.68 -8.56
N LYS A 32 -32.28 18.76 -9.87
CA LYS A 32 -33.21 19.61 -10.60
C LYS A 32 -34.23 18.70 -11.24
N ARG A 33 -35.20 18.40 -10.43
CA ARG A 33 -36.47 17.78 -10.78
C ARG A 33 -37.11 18.53 -11.91
N TYR A 34 -37.09 17.96 -13.11
CA TYR A 34 -38.24 18.10 -13.98
C TYR A 34 -39.31 17.18 -13.36
N GLY A 35 -40.42 17.81 -12.93
CA GLY A 35 -41.68 17.29 -12.41
C GLY A 35 -41.69 15.81 -12.00
N PHE A 36 -41.35 15.51 -10.78
CA PHE A 36 -41.63 14.21 -10.16
C PHE A 36 -43.11 14.00 -9.87
N ASP A 37 -43.96 14.99 -10.17
CA ASP A 37 -45.40 14.93 -9.94
C ASP A 37 -46.19 14.22 -11.04
N ASP A 38 -45.53 13.86 -12.18
CA ASP A 38 -46.16 13.10 -13.27
C ASP A 38 -45.75 11.60 -13.30
N LEU A 39 -45.23 11.07 -12.20
CA LEU A 39 -44.93 9.63 -12.07
C LEU A 39 -46.17 8.72 -12.10
N ASP A 40 -47.38 9.30 -11.99
CA ASP A 40 -48.67 8.63 -12.08
C ASP A 40 -49.36 8.77 -13.47
N ALA A 41 -48.67 9.31 -14.49
CA ALA A 41 -49.21 9.21 -15.85
C ALA A 41 -49.30 7.72 -16.22
N PRO A 42 -50.47 7.21 -16.57
CA PRO A 42 -50.62 5.79 -16.92
C PRO A 42 -49.70 5.50 -18.11
N ILE A 43 -48.66 4.70 -17.85
CA ILE A 43 -47.85 4.13 -18.90
C ILE A 43 -48.82 3.24 -19.65
N ASN A 44 -49.13 3.57 -20.91
CA ASN A 44 -49.92 2.69 -21.79
C ASN A 44 -49.03 1.49 -22.15
N GLU A 45 -48.93 0.53 -21.23
CA GLU A 45 -48.16 -0.68 -21.42
C GLU A 45 -48.77 -1.46 -22.61
N GLY A 46 -48.13 -1.33 -23.77
CA GLY A 46 -48.48 -2.12 -24.95
C GLY A 46 -48.83 -1.34 -26.20
N GLU A 47 -49.02 -0.03 -26.14
CA GLU A 47 -49.23 0.77 -27.35
C GLU A 47 -47.88 1.11 -28.03
N GLU A 48 -47.82 0.91 -29.33
CA GLU A 48 -46.68 1.33 -30.14
C GLU A 48 -46.71 2.82 -30.44
N ILE A 49 -45.55 3.40 -30.66
CA ILE A 49 -45.42 4.79 -31.08
C ILE A 49 -45.97 4.92 -32.51
N GLU A 50 -47.00 5.75 -32.69
CA GLU A 50 -47.46 6.14 -34.03
C GLU A 50 -46.44 7.11 -34.65
N LEU A 51 -45.71 6.67 -35.66
CA LEU A 51 -44.70 7.46 -36.36
C LEU A 51 -45.35 8.42 -37.36
N SER A 52 -45.17 9.70 -37.14
CA SER A 52 -45.53 10.74 -38.09
C SER A 52 -44.40 11.79 -38.17
N GLU A 53 -44.22 12.39 -39.33
CA GLU A 53 -43.15 13.34 -39.61
C GLU A 53 -43.21 14.55 -38.67
N ASN A 54 -42.05 14.90 -38.09
CA ASN A 54 -41.87 15.96 -37.09
C ASN A 54 -42.63 15.75 -35.76
N LYS A 55 -42.99 14.51 -35.45
CA LYS A 55 -43.65 14.18 -34.19
C LYS A 55 -42.62 14.14 -33.05
N GLU A 56 -42.90 14.86 -32.00
CA GLU A 56 -42.17 14.75 -30.76
C GLU A 56 -42.57 13.49 -30.01
N ILE A 57 -41.59 12.71 -29.60
CA ILE A 57 -41.78 11.44 -28.88
C ILE A 57 -41.59 11.71 -27.38
N PRO A 58 -42.64 11.52 -26.58
CA PRO A 58 -42.55 11.77 -25.16
C PRO A 58 -41.70 10.68 -24.45
N PHE A 59 -40.87 11.12 -23.54
CA PHE A 59 -39.96 10.27 -22.76
C PHE A 59 -39.79 10.76 -21.33
N VAL A 60 -39.32 9.90 -20.46
CA VAL A 60 -38.87 10.20 -19.09
C VAL A 60 -37.37 9.94 -19.00
N LEU A 61 -36.61 10.94 -18.57
CA LEU A 61 -35.18 10.78 -18.28
C LEU A 61 -35.01 9.95 -17.03
N ARG A 62 -34.36 8.80 -17.14
CA ARG A 62 -34.08 7.90 -16.00
C ARG A 62 -32.77 8.20 -15.32
N LYS A 63 -31.70 8.43 -16.10
CA LYS A 63 -30.37 8.59 -15.57
C LYS A 63 -29.44 9.29 -16.56
N ILE A 64 -28.57 10.17 -16.02
CA ILE A 64 -27.38 10.65 -16.70
C ILE A 64 -26.18 10.33 -15.83
N ASN A 65 -25.19 9.65 -16.38
CA ASN A 65 -23.90 9.38 -15.75
C ASN A 65 -22.79 9.95 -16.63
N TYR A 66 -21.73 10.44 -15.99
CA TYR A 66 -20.52 10.88 -16.67
C TYR A 66 -19.42 9.84 -16.42
N LEU A 67 -19.20 8.96 -17.39
CA LEU A 67 -18.24 7.88 -17.29
C LEU A 67 -16.82 8.42 -17.51
N LYS A 68 -15.87 7.85 -16.81
CA LYS A 68 -14.43 8.07 -17.06
C LYS A 68 -13.87 7.16 -18.17
N ASP A 69 -14.71 6.31 -18.75
CA ASP A 69 -14.33 5.48 -19.90
C ASP A 69 -14.26 6.36 -21.15
N LEU A 70 -13.05 6.56 -21.64
CA LEU A 70 -12.75 7.47 -22.75
C LEU A 70 -12.40 6.73 -24.04
N GLU A 71 -12.63 5.41 -24.09
CA GLU A 71 -12.32 4.58 -25.26
C GLU A 71 -13.47 4.50 -26.28
N VAL A 72 -14.60 5.11 -25.98
CA VAL A 72 -15.75 5.15 -26.88
C VAL A 72 -15.44 5.99 -28.13
N GLN A 73 -15.37 5.35 -29.28
CA GLN A 73 -15.00 6.00 -30.55
C GLN A 73 -16.19 6.72 -31.24
N ASN A 74 -17.40 6.21 -31.06
CA ASN A 74 -18.60 6.73 -31.70
C ASN A 74 -19.76 6.83 -30.72
N ASP A 75 -20.66 7.74 -30.98
CA ASP A 75 -21.96 7.76 -30.31
C ASP A 75 -22.71 6.50 -30.67
N ARG A 76 -23.43 5.93 -29.71
CA ARG A 76 -24.29 4.77 -29.95
C ARG A 76 -25.56 4.83 -29.13
N VAL A 77 -26.62 4.29 -29.69
CA VAL A 77 -27.88 4.05 -29.01
C VAL A 77 -28.06 2.55 -28.85
N GLU A 78 -28.60 2.11 -27.75
CA GLU A 78 -28.97 0.71 -27.49
C GLU A 78 -30.42 0.67 -27.07
N ILE A 79 -31.17 -0.25 -27.67
CA ILE A 79 -32.56 -0.54 -27.31
C ILE A 79 -32.57 -1.78 -26.44
N ASP A 80 -33.28 -1.74 -25.32
CA ASP A 80 -33.37 -2.92 -24.45
C ASP A 80 -34.15 -4.04 -25.17
N ARG A 81 -33.59 -5.24 -25.19
CA ARG A 81 -34.18 -6.39 -25.89
C ARG A 81 -35.48 -6.89 -25.28
N ASN A 82 -35.70 -6.62 -23.99
CA ASN A 82 -36.89 -7.08 -23.27
C ASN A 82 -37.97 -6.01 -23.17
N ASP A 83 -37.57 -4.74 -23.29
CA ASP A 83 -38.48 -3.60 -23.23
C ASP A 83 -38.08 -2.52 -24.25
N SER A 84 -38.66 -2.54 -25.43
CA SER A 84 -38.37 -1.59 -26.52
C SER A 84 -38.70 -0.13 -26.18
N SER A 85 -39.29 0.14 -25.01
CA SER A 85 -39.45 1.49 -24.49
C SER A 85 -38.22 2.03 -23.75
N LEU A 86 -37.24 1.17 -23.44
CA LEU A 86 -36.01 1.55 -22.74
C LEU A 86 -34.86 1.77 -23.71
N LEU A 87 -34.32 2.98 -23.71
CA LEU A 87 -33.18 3.36 -24.52
C LEU A 87 -32.02 3.77 -23.64
N SER A 88 -30.83 3.37 -24.04
CA SER A 88 -29.56 3.90 -23.47
C SER A 88 -28.69 4.47 -24.58
N MET A 89 -27.94 5.51 -24.22
CA MET A 89 -27.07 6.22 -25.15
C MET A 89 -25.71 6.37 -24.52
N VAL A 90 -24.67 6.09 -25.30
CA VAL A 90 -23.29 6.37 -24.93
C VAL A 90 -22.76 7.41 -25.91
N ILE A 91 -22.36 8.56 -25.38
CA ILE A 91 -21.84 9.67 -26.17
C ILE A 91 -20.31 9.58 -26.19
N LYS A 92 -19.70 9.71 -27.36
CA LYS A 92 -18.21 9.74 -27.43
C LYS A 92 -17.64 10.84 -26.55
N PRO A 93 -16.37 10.74 -26.13
CA PRO A 93 -15.74 11.70 -25.23
C PRO A 93 -15.96 13.14 -25.70
N CYS A 94 -16.38 13.99 -24.77
CA CYS A 94 -16.68 15.39 -25.04
C CYS A 94 -16.39 16.26 -23.81
N LEU A 95 -16.33 17.57 -24.04
CA LEU A 95 -16.20 18.56 -22.97
C LEU A 95 -17.59 18.91 -22.45
N THR A 96 -17.94 18.34 -21.30
CA THR A 96 -19.19 18.67 -20.62
C THR A 96 -19.18 18.15 -19.18
N ASP A 97 -19.92 18.79 -18.33
CA ASP A 97 -20.29 18.32 -16.99
C ASP A 97 -21.79 18.46 -16.72
N ASP A 98 -22.55 18.99 -17.70
CA ASP A 98 -23.98 19.17 -17.58
C ASP A 98 -24.66 19.06 -18.98
N ILE A 99 -25.15 17.85 -19.28
CA ILE A 99 -25.91 17.57 -20.49
C ILE A 99 -27.40 17.61 -20.19
N GLU A 100 -28.15 18.22 -21.10
CA GLU A 100 -29.60 18.20 -21.11
C GLU A 100 -30.09 17.49 -22.37
N LEU A 101 -30.94 16.50 -22.18
CA LEU A 101 -31.73 15.92 -23.27
C LEU A 101 -32.98 16.78 -23.49
N SER A 102 -32.97 17.54 -24.59
CA SER A 102 -34.00 18.55 -24.83
C SER A 102 -35.23 17.99 -25.54
N SER A 103 -35.04 17.09 -26.51
CA SER A 103 -36.15 16.48 -27.23
C SER A 103 -35.75 15.19 -27.96
N LEU A 104 -36.75 14.38 -28.26
CA LEU A 104 -36.67 13.24 -29.17
C LEU A 104 -37.75 13.41 -30.26
N VAL A 105 -37.34 13.54 -31.50
CA VAL A 105 -38.25 13.86 -32.62
C VAL A 105 -38.07 12.85 -33.75
N TYR A 106 -39.16 12.30 -34.27
CA TYR A 106 -39.12 11.48 -35.49
C TYR A 106 -39.18 12.39 -36.73
N LYS A 107 -38.12 12.33 -37.56
CA LYS A 107 -37.97 13.19 -38.73
C LYS A 107 -37.11 12.52 -39.79
N ASN A 108 -37.54 12.64 -41.08
CA ASN A 108 -36.84 12.05 -42.24
C ASN A 108 -36.58 10.54 -42.06
N GLY A 109 -37.53 9.81 -41.46
CA GLY A 109 -37.41 8.38 -41.24
C GLY A 109 -36.48 7.96 -40.10
N LYS A 110 -36.06 8.91 -39.26
CA LYS A 110 -35.16 8.65 -38.13
C LYS A 110 -35.58 9.38 -36.86
N PHE A 111 -35.14 8.84 -35.72
CA PHE A 111 -35.30 9.46 -34.39
C PHE A 111 -34.14 10.39 -34.10
N HIS A 112 -34.40 11.67 -34.01
CA HIS A 112 -33.41 12.69 -33.67
C HIS A 112 -33.46 12.98 -32.17
N ILE A 113 -32.35 12.68 -31.47
CA ILE A 113 -32.14 12.92 -30.04
C ILE A 113 -31.34 14.21 -29.91
N LEU A 114 -31.95 15.27 -29.38
CA LEU A 114 -31.27 16.56 -29.22
C LEU A 114 -30.67 16.69 -27.82
N LEU A 115 -29.34 16.75 -27.78
CA LEU A 115 -28.55 16.98 -26.58
C LEU A 115 -27.95 18.38 -26.58
N ASN A 116 -28.07 19.08 -25.46
CA ASN A 116 -27.47 20.39 -25.26
C ASN A 116 -26.50 20.33 -24.07
N SER A 117 -25.43 21.15 -24.08
CA SER A 117 -24.61 21.43 -22.92
C SER A 117 -24.98 22.78 -22.36
N LYS A 118 -25.12 22.86 -21.03
CA LYS A 118 -25.45 24.12 -20.34
C LYS A 118 -24.24 24.98 -20.01
N ASN A 119 -23.04 24.39 -19.99
CA ASN A 119 -21.83 25.06 -19.54
C ASN A 119 -20.62 24.75 -20.45
N ASP A 120 -19.71 25.74 -20.57
CA ASP A 120 -18.38 25.55 -21.15
C ASP A 120 -17.48 24.84 -20.13
N SER A 121 -17.56 23.51 -20.10
CA SER A 121 -16.72 22.70 -19.22
C SER A 121 -15.37 22.39 -19.88
N LYS A 122 -14.34 22.24 -19.03
CA LYS A 122 -13.03 21.68 -19.41
C LYS A 122 -12.91 20.19 -19.01
N ASN A 123 -13.93 19.64 -18.37
CA ASN A 123 -13.94 18.24 -17.97
C ASN A 123 -14.23 17.35 -19.17
N VAL A 124 -13.37 16.35 -19.37
CA VAL A 124 -13.56 15.33 -20.40
C VAL A 124 -14.32 14.17 -19.77
N CYS A 125 -15.42 13.78 -20.37
CA CYS A 125 -16.20 12.63 -19.93
C CYS A 125 -16.88 11.94 -21.11
N THR A 126 -17.34 10.72 -20.88
CA THR A 126 -18.21 9.93 -21.77
C THR A 126 -19.60 9.88 -21.13
N PRO A 127 -20.55 10.68 -21.58
CA PRO A 127 -21.90 10.67 -21.05
C PRO A 127 -22.63 9.36 -21.37
N TYR A 128 -23.27 8.80 -20.36
CA TYR A 128 -24.22 7.69 -20.48
C TYR A 128 -25.60 8.19 -20.06
N ILE A 129 -26.58 8.11 -20.98
CA ILE A 129 -27.93 8.62 -20.77
C ILE A 129 -28.91 7.46 -20.94
N SER A 130 -29.82 7.30 -19.99
CA SER A 130 -30.92 6.31 -20.09
C SER A 130 -32.26 7.01 -20.00
N ILE A 131 -33.16 6.68 -20.92
CA ILE A 131 -34.53 7.21 -21.01
C ILE A 131 -35.53 6.07 -21.08
N LYS A 132 -36.75 6.37 -20.68
CA LYS A 132 -37.94 5.52 -20.95
C LYS A 132 -38.92 6.29 -21.79
N LEU A 133 -39.29 5.71 -22.94
CA LEU A 133 -40.36 6.20 -23.80
C LEU A 133 -41.71 5.90 -23.13
N LEU A 134 -42.70 6.73 -23.34
CA LEU A 134 -44.05 6.47 -22.81
C LEU A 134 -44.77 5.34 -23.55
N ASN A 135 -44.37 5.06 -24.79
CA ASN A 135 -44.91 3.97 -25.63
C ASN A 135 -43.73 3.13 -26.17
N LYS A 136 -44.00 1.91 -26.61
CA LYS A 136 -43.00 1.02 -27.19
C LYS A 136 -42.62 1.43 -28.61
N LEU A 137 -41.37 1.20 -28.99
CA LEU A 137 -40.92 1.31 -30.35
C LEU A 137 -41.54 0.18 -31.18
N PRO A 138 -41.93 0.43 -32.47
CA PRO A 138 -42.25 -0.62 -33.43
C PRO A 138 -41.11 -1.65 -33.54
N ASP A 139 -41.46 -2.90 -33.81
CA ASP A 139 -40.51 -4.03 -33.84
C ASP A 139 -39.44 -3.93 -34.94
N ASP A 140 -39.66 -3.12 -35.96
CA ASP A 140 -38.75 -2.88 -37.08
C ASP A 140 -37.75 -1.75 -36.85
N ILE A 141 -37.80 -1.07 -35.72
CA ILE A 141 -36.86 0.01 -35.37
C ILE A 141 -35.59 -0.56 -34.76
N GLU A 142 -34.45 -0.17 -35.34
CA GLU A 142 -33.13 -0.57 -34.91
C GLU A 142 -32.35 0.62 -34.32
N ALA A 143 -31.21 0.33 -33.64
CA ALA A 143 -30.34 1.35 -33.06
C ALA A 143 -29.80 2.35 -34.10
N ASP A 144 -29.63 1.92 -35.34
CA ASP A 144 -29.16 2.75 -36.48
C ASP A 144 -30.20 3.75 -36.98
N ASP A 145 -31.47 3.63 -36.54
CA ASP A 145 -32.53 4.60 -36.85
C ASP A 145 -32.46 5.83 -35.94
N PHE A 146 -31.55 5.86 -35.00
CA PHE A 146 -31.35 6.98 -34.10
C PHE A 146 -30.17 7.85 -34.53
N VAL A 147 -30.37 9.17 -34.50
CA VAL A 147 -29.34 10.19 -34.73
C VAL A 147 -29.23 11.06 -33.50
N ILE A 148 -28.03 11.21 -33.00
CA ILE A 148 -27.74 12.07 -31.85
C ILE A 148 -27.26 13.43 -32.36
N ASP A 149 -28.13 14.43 -32.20
CA ASP A 149 -27.83 15.82 -32.53
C ASP A 149 -27.28 16.56 -31.28
N LYS A 150 -26.08 17.14 -31.39
CA LYS A 150 -25.40 17.80 -30.29
C LYS A 150 -25.29 19.30 -30.51
N SER A 151 -25.84 20.07 -29.59
CA SER A 151 -25.72 21.52 -29.61
C SER A 151 -24.86 22.00 -28.41
N GLY A 152 -23.83 22.81 -28.70
CA GLY A 152 -22.91 23.32 -27.65
C GLY A 152 -21.98 22.26 -27.04
N ILE A 153 -22.02 21.02 -27.48
CA ILE A 153 -21.17 19.93 -27.00
C ILE A 153 -19.96 19.79 -27.90
N LYS A 154 -18.77 20.05 -27.36
CA LYS A 154 -17.51 19.92 -28.09
C LYS A 154 -16.99 18.49 -27.99
N ASN A 155 -17.06 17.75 -29.11
CA ASN A 155 -16.45 16.42 -29.19
C ASN A 155 -14.92 16.49 -29.11
N ILE A 156 -14.33 15.47 -28.52
CA ILE A 156 -12.89 15.29 -28.43
C ILE A 156 -12.53 14.04 -29.21
N ASP A 157 -11.64 14.19 -30.18
CA ASP A 157 -11.09 13.06 -30.90
C ASP A 157 -9.80 12.62 -30.18
N ILE A 158 -9.72 11.34 -29.81
CA ILE A 158 -8.60 10.71 -29.15
C ILE A 158 -8.04 9.65 -30.10
N LYS A 159 -6.83 9.85 -30.63
CA LYS A 159 -6.17 8.90 -31.52
C LYS A 159 -5.38 7.84 -30.78
N TYR A 160 -4.78 8.22 -29.67
CA TYR A 160 -3.99 7.33 -28.81
C TYR A 160 -4.72 7.09 -27.50
N THR A 161 -5.07 5.83 -27.28
CA THR A 161 -5.74 5.39 -26.04
C THR A 161 -4.85 5.56 -24.81
N LYS A 162 -5.43 5.40 -23.62
CA LYS A 162 -4.71 5.38 -22.36
C LYS A 162 -3.54 4.37 -22.39
N ASP A 163 -3.80 3.16 -22.86
CA ASP A 163 -2.80 2.10 -22.93
C ASP A 163 -1.68 2.41 -23.92
N ASN A 164 -1.99 3.03 -25.05
CA ASN A 164 -0.98 3.47 -26.00
C ASN A 164 -0.05 4.52 -25.37
N ALA A 165 -0.62 5.46 -24.63
CA ALA A 165 0.14 6.51 -23.94
C ALA A 165 1.03 5.92 -22.84
N ILE A 166 0.51 5.03 -22.00
CA ILE A 166 1.26 4.34 -20.95
C ILE A 166 2.41 3.52 -21.55
N ASN A 167 2.14 2.73 -22.59
CA ASN A 167 3.17 1.91 -23.23
C ASN A 167 4.29 2.74 -23.86
N TYR A 168 3.95 3.85 -24.50
CA TYR A 168 4.95 4.79 -25.03
C TYR A 168 5.83 5.36 -23.92
N VAL A 169 5.21 5.82 -22.83
CA VAL A 169 5.91 6.39 -21.67
C VAL A 169 6.84 5.38 -21.02
N LYS A 170 6.34 4.14 -20.78
CA LYS A 170 7.16 3.05 -20.23
C LYS A 170 8.41 2.77 -21.04
N GLN A 171 8.27 2.72 -22.36
CA GLN A 171 9.41 2.47 -23.25
C GLN A 171 10.39 3.65 -23.29
N LYS A 172 9.86 4.87 -23.45
CA LYS A 172 10.69 6.07 -23.59
C LYS A 172 11.50 6.39 -22.34
N TYR A 173 10.89 6.24 -21.16
CA TYR A 173 11.50 6.59 -19.88
C TYR A 173 11.99 5.38 -19.08
N LYS A 174 12.04 4.19 -19.71
CA LYS A 174 12.50 2.92 -19.10
C LYS A 174 11.71 2.51 -17.84
N LEU A 175 10.43 2.80 -17.82
CA LEU A 175 9.51 2.50 -16.70
C LEU A 175 8.76 1.17 -16.88
N ILE A 176 9.39 0.16 -17.50
CA ILE A 176 8.73 -1.09 -17.89
C ILE A 176 8.17 -1.83 -16.67
N ALA A 177 8.92 -1.85 -15.56
CA ALA A 177 8.50 -2.50 -14.32
C ALA A 177 7.53 -1.68 -13.47
N ASN A 178 7.32 -0.39 -13.78
CA ASN A 178 6.47 0.49 -12.98
C ASN A 178 5.03 0.50 -13.50
N LEU A 179 4.06 0.49 -12.59
CA LEU A 179 2.67 0.79 -12.91
C LEU A 179 2.40 2.28 -12.68
N PRO A 180 1.63 2.95 -13.55
CA PRO A 180 1.23 4.31 -13.27
C PRO A 180 0.25 4.36 -12.08
N ASP A 181 0.44 5.31 -11.19
CA ASP A 181 -0.48 5.61 -10.09
C ASP A 181 -1.82 6.15 -10.64
N SER A 182 -1.74 7.03 -11.64
CA SER A 182 -2.90 7.47 -12.40
C SER A 182 -2.56 7.78 -13.85
N ALA A 183 -3.58 7.72 -14.70
CA ALA A 183 -3.53 8.22 -16.07
C ALA A 183 -4.89 8.82 -16.42
N ASP A 184 -4.96 10.14 -16.37
CA ASP A 184 -6.19 10.92 -16.53
C ASP A 184 -6.13 11.71 -17.84
N LEU A 185 -7.26 11.75 -18.57
CA LEU A 185 -7.39 12.62 -19.73
C LEU A 185 -7.80 14.01 -19.26
N ILE A 186 -6.99 15.00 -19.57
CA ILE A 186 -7.29 16.41 -19.34
C ILE A 186 -7.38 17.13 -20.68
N TYR A 187 -8.09 18.25 -20.71
CA TYR A 187 -8.17 19.11 -21.88
C TYR A 187 -7.69 20.52 -21.53
N THR A 188 -6.69 21.00 -22.25
CA THR A 188 -6.21 22.38 -22.17
C THR A 188 -6.58 23.14 -23.46
N ASP A 189 -5.75 23.04 -24.48
CA ASP A 189 -5.99 23.43 -25.87
C ASP A 189 -6.18 22.19 -26.77
N ARG A 190 -5.82 21.03 -26.25
CA ARG A 190 -5.86 19.70 -26.86
C ARG A 190 -6.05 18.60 -25.81
N PRO A 191 -6.44 17.38 -26.19
CA PRO A 191 -6.53 16.25 -25.26
C PRO A 191 -5.12 15.75 -24.88
N ILE A 192 -4.87 15.63 -23.58
CA ILE A 192 -3.59 15.23 -22.99
C ILE A 192 -3.83 14.13 -21.99
N TRP A 193 -3.15 12.98 -22.13
CA TRP A 193 -3.02 12.01 -21.06
C TRP A 193 -2.00 12.50 -20.06
N GLN A 194 -2.44 12.80 -18.85
CA GLN A 194 -1.57 13.09 -17.71
C GLN A 194 -1.32 11.80 -16.95
N ILE A 195 -0.09 11.27 -17.04
CA ILE A 195 0.32 10.00 -16.46
C ILE A 195 1.23 10.30 -15.28
N LYS A 196 0.88 9.78 -14.11
CA LYS A 196 1.66 9.95 -12.89
C LYS A 196 2.24 8.61 -12.46
N TYR A 197 3.50 8.63 -12.04
CA TYR A 197 4.19 7.53 -11.39
C TYR A 197 4.73 8.02 -10.06
N LYS A 198 4.47 7.26 -9.00
CA LYS A 198 5.04 7.51 -7.68
C LYS A 198 6.23 6.59 -7.43
N PHE A 199 7.14 7.05 -6.59
CA PHE A 199 8.26 6.26 -6.06
C PHE A 199 9.12 5.56 -7.12
N VAL A 200 9.31 6.19 -8.28
CA VAL A 200 10.16 5.63 -9.34
C VAL A 200 11.61 5.62 -8.89
N TYR A 201 12.22 4.43 -8.92
CA TYR A 201 13.63 4.27 -8.57
C TYR A 201 14.52 4.44 -9.79
N ASP A 202 15.40 5.46 -9.76
CA ASP A 202 16.44 5.73 -10.76
C ASP A 202 17.80 5.24 -10.22
N LYS A 203 18.22 4.07 -10.66
CA LYS A 203 19.49 3.45 -10.23
C LYS A 203 20.74 4.22 -10.66
N ASP A 204 20.62 5.11 -11.64
CA ASP A 204 21.73 5.90 -12.18
C ASP A 204 21.90 7.23 -11.42
N ASP A 205 20.90 7.65 -10.62
CA ASP A 205 20.96 8.85 -9.77
C ASP A 205 21.17 8.46 -8.30
N TYR A 206 22.43 8.41 -7.87
CA TYR A 206 22.78 7.99 -6.50
C TYR A 206 22.45 9.01 -5.41
N GLU A 207 22.29 10.27 -5.76
CA GLU A 207 21.97 11.31 -4.78
C GLU A 207 20.47 11.43 -4.54
N HIS A 208 19.69 11.20 -5.59
CA HIS A 208 18.23 11.37 -5.60
C HIS A 208 17.53 10.22 -6.32
N PRO A 209 17.70 8.98 -5.83
CA PRO A 209 17.29 7.80 -6.61
C PRO A 209 15.79 7.60 -6.70
N ILE A 210 14.98 8.27 -5.87
CA ILE A 210 13.52 8.08 -5.85
C ILE A 210 12.83 9.41 -6.18
N LYS A 211 11.99 9.35 -7.21
CA LYS A 211 11.29 10.49 -7.79
C LYS A 211 9.84 10.16 -8.04
N ASN A 212 8.97 11.15 -7.97
CA ASN A 212 7.66 11.12 -8.60
C ASN A 212 7.78 11.70 -10.00
N LEU A 213 7.09 11.09 -10.96
CA LEU A 213 7.09 11.54 -12.35
C LEU A 213 5.68 11.91 -12.77
N LYS A 214 5.55 13.05 -13.46
CA LYS A 214 4.31 13.46 -14.10
C LYS A 214 4.60 13.73 -15.58
N ILE A 215 3.98 12.95 -16.45
CA ILE A 215 4.19 12.99 -17.88
C ILE A 215 2.89 13.44 -18.56
N ASN A 216 2.99 14.50 -19.36
CA ASN A 216 1.90 14.93 -20.22
C ASN A 216 2.14 14.38 -21.62
N PHE A 217 1.19 13.57 -22.11
CA PHE A 217 1.27 12.93 -23.43
C PHE A 217 0.14 13.43 -24.33
N ASP A 218 0.47 13.89 -25.53
CA ASP A 218 -0.52 14.35 -26.51
C ASP A 218 -1.30 13.16 -27.06
N ALA A 219 -2.60 13.13 -26.80
CA ALA A 219 -3.48 12.03 -27.21
C ALA A 219 -3.73 12.00 -28.73
N ASN A 220 -3.36 13.03 -29.49
CA ASN A 220 -3.53 13.10 -30.95
C ASN A 220 -2.22 12.99 -31.72
N GLU A 221 -1.13 13.54 -31.18
CA GLU A 221 0.17 13.48 -31.84
C GLU A 221 1.00 12.26 -31.43
N GLY A 222 0.64 11.59 -30.35
CA GLY A 222 1.32 10.35 -29.90
C GLY A 222 2.72 10.60 -29.35
N LYS A 223 2.95 11.74 -28.69
CA LYS A 223 4.25 12.10 -28.12
C LYS A 223 4.12 12.71 -26.73
N ALA A 224 5.15 12.54 -25.89
CA ALA A 224 5.25 13.25 -24.63
C ALA A 224 5.57 14.72 -24.87
N LEU A 225 4.79 15.61 -24.25
CA LEU A 225 4.93 17.06 -24.29
C LEU A 225 5.86 17.58 -23.18
N SER A 226 5.72 17.04 -21.96
CA SER A 226 6.56 17.38 -20.82
C SER A 226 6.80 16.16 -19.94
N LEU A 227 7.90 16.21 -19.18
CA LEU A 227 8.23 15.36 -18.06
C LEU A 227 8.58 16.28 -16.91
N ASP A 228 7.79 16.20 -15.85
CA ASP A 228 8.04 16.89 -14.59
C ASP A 228 8.52 15.84 -13.58
N GLU A 229 9.67 16.10 -12.94
CA GLU A 229 10.26 15.23 -11.92
C GLU A 229 10.21 15.92 -10.57
N GLU A 230 9.65 15.24 -9.57
CA GLU A 230 9.71 15.67 -8.18
C GLU A 230 10.62 14.75 -7.40
N ILE A 231 11.73 15.26 -6.91
CA ILE A 231 12.68 14.52 -6.07
C ILE A 231 12.08 14.38 -4.68
N ILE A 232 11.96 13.11 -4.22
CA ILE A 232 11.42 12.78 -2.90
C ILE A 232 12.42 12.08 -1.99
N SER A 233 13.62 11.77 -2.47
CA SER A 233 14.66 11.11 -1.70
C SER A 233 15.90 11.98 -1.52
N LYS A 234 16.61 11.71 -0.43
CA LYS A 234 17.88 12.38 -0.11
C LYS A 234 18.86 11.37 0.47
N PHE A 235 20.08 11.36 -0.05
CA PHE A 235 21.18 10.59 0.51
C PHE A 235 21.54 11.06 1.93
N ILE A 236 21.78 10.11 2.83
CA ILE A 236 22.26 10.37 4.19
C ILE A 236 23.68 9.86 4.37
N ASP A 237 23.90 8.55 4.24
CA ASP A 237 25.20 7.90 4.43
C ASP A 237 25.19 6.50 3.79
N ASN A 238 26.33 5.82 3.84
CA ASN A 238 26.42 4.40 3.55
C ASN A 238 26.16 3.59 4.82
N GLY A 239 25.41 2.50 4.74
CA GLY A 239 25.18 1.63 5.88
C GLY A 239 23.82 0.94 5.88
N ASN A 240 23.52 0.28 7.01
CA ASN A 240 22.25 -0.40 7.22
C ASN A 240 21.52 0.22 8.40
N VAL A 241 20.28 0.64 8.17
CA VAL A 241 19.37 1.15 9.20
C VAL A 241 18.88 -0.03 10.05
N PHE A 242 18.84 0.19 11.36
CA PHE A 242 18.21 -0.75 12.29
C PHE A 242 16.74 -0.41 12.47
N LYS A 243 15.92 -1.46 12.51
CA LYS A 243 14.49 -1.31 12.80
C LYS A 243 14.30 -1.13 14.31
N LEU A 244 14.39 0.10 14.77
CA LEU A 244 14.16 0.48 16.16
C LEU A 244 13.02 1.50 16.24
N ASN A 245 12.22 1.39 17.28
CA ASN A 245 11.11 2.30 17.55
C ASN A 245 11.60 3.51 18.36
N THR A 246 12.27 4.45 17.70
CA THR A 246 12.71 5.71 18.33
C THR A 246 11.96 6.89 17.69
N ASP A 247 11.76 8.00 18.40
CA ASP A 247 11.01 9.13 17.87
C ASP A 247 11.90 10.24 17.28
N LYS A 248 13.20 10.21 17.62
CA LYS A 248 14.11 11.33 17.35
C LYS A 248 15.28 10.97 16.44
N ALA A 249 15.67 9.72 16.43
CA ALA A 249 16.92 9.33 15.80
C ALA A 249 16.83 8.00 15.06
N ILE A 250 17.73 7.82 14.10
CA ILE A 250 17.91 6.59 13.35
C ILE A 250 19.25 6.01 13.69
N TYR A 251 19.25 4.75 14.08
CA TYR A 251 20.47 4.01 14.31
C TYR A 251 20.84 3.20 13.08
N TYR A 252 22.12 3.25 12.72
CA TYR A 252 22.63 2.48 11.58
C TYR A 252 24.08 2.02 11.81
N ASN A 253 24.45 0.97 11.09
CA ASN A 253 25.84 0.54 11.07
C ASN A 253 26.47 0.77 9.70
N LYS A 254 27.76 1.11 9.73
CA LYS A 254 28.62 1.21 8.57
C LYS A 254 29.85 0.34 8.78
N LYS A 255 30.10 -0.58 7.83
CA LYS A 255 31.30 -1.41 7.87
C LYS A 255 32.41 -0.69 7.11
N ASP A 256 33.52 -0.42 7.81
CA ASP A 256 34.68 0.27 7.27
C ASP A 256 35.95 -0.36 7.86
N ASP A 257 36.94 -0.66 7.02
CA ASP A 257 38.22 -1.30 7.38
C ASP A 257 38.08 -2.54 8.30
N GLY A 258 37.03 -3.32 8.09
CA GLY A 258 36.74 -4.53 8.88
C GLY A 258 36.12 -4.26 10.25
N LEU A 259 35.84 -3.01 10.58
CA LEU A 259 35.11 -2.60 11.78
C LEU A 259 33.66 -2.29 11.45
N ASN A 260 32.76 -2.67 12.35
CA ASN A 260 31.40 -2.16 12.37
C ASN A 260 31.40 -0.87 13.20
N ASN A 261 30.98 0.22 12.59
CA ASN A 261 30.81 1.51 13.21
C ASN A 261 29.32 1.77 13.41
N ILE A 262 28.90 2.05 14.62
CA ILE A 262 27.51 2.38 14.95
C ILE A 262 27.36 3.89 14.97
N TYR A 263 26.34 4.36 14.29
CA TYR A 263 25.98 5.77 14.20
C TYR A 263 24.56 5.99 14.66
N ILE A 264 24.32 7.18 15.19
CA ILE A 264 23.01 7.76 15.40
C ILE A 264 22.87 8.95 14.44
N TYR A 265 21.76 9.01 13.72
CA TYR A 265 21.38 10.15 12.89
C TYR A 265 20.22 10.88 13.55
N ASP A 266 20.47 12.10 14.02
CA ASP A 266 19.43 12.96 14.58
C ASP A 266 18.58 13.56 13.44
N ILE A 267 17.27 13.27 13.49
CA ILE A 267 16.32 13.65 12.42
C ILE A 267 16.13 15.18 12.36
N ALA A 268 16.16 15.86 13.51
CA ALA A 268 15.89 17.29 13.58
C ALA A 268 17.09 18.12 13.11
N SER A 269 18.29 17.80 13.60
CA SER A 269 19.53 18.50 13.21
C SER A 269 20.10 18.01 11.88
N ARG A 270 19.62 16.88 11.37
CA ARG A 270 20.12 16.21 10.15
C ARG A 270 21.61 15.90 10.21
N SER A 271 22.09 15.48 11.34
CA SER A 271 23.51 15.18 11.56
C SER A 271 23.71 13.77 12.07
N SER A 272 24.80 13.15 11.62
CA SER A 272 25.22 11.82 12.08
C SER A 272 26.34 11.94 13.09
N LYS A 273 26.25 11.16 14.16
CA LYS A 273 27.29 11.02 15.17
C LYS A 273 27.69 9.56 15.29
N LYS A 274 28.98 9.27 15.28
CA LYS A 274 29.49 7.95 15.58
C LYS A 274 29.41 7.70 17.07
N ILE A 275 28.78 6.57 17.46
CA ILE A 275 28.67 6.17 18.86
C ILE A 275 29.89 5.36 19.26
N PHE A 276 30.15 4.22 18.60
CA PHE A 276 31.31 3.37 18.87
C PHE A 276 31.68 2.49 17.68
N SER A 277 32.80 1.76 17.82
CA SER A 277 33.27 0.80 16.82
C SER A 277 33.62 -0.52 17.49
N PHE A 278 33.40 -1.60 16.79
CA PHE A 278 33.84 -2.93 17.23
C PHE A 278 34.21 -3.80 16.03
N SER A 279 34.99 -4.85 16.30
CA SER A 279 35.31 -5.85 15.30
C SER A 279 34.47 -7.10 15.55
N GLY A 280 33.75 -7.57 14.53
CA GLY A 280 32.87 -8.74 14.63
C GLY A 280 31.54 -8.51 13.93
N ASP A 281 30.57 -9.38 14.17
CA ASP A 281 29.27 -9.34 13.53
C ASP A 281 28.16 -9.03 14.53
N ILE A 282 27.27 -8.12 14.14
CA ILE A 282 26.06 -7.80 14.90
C ILE A 282 25.15 -9.03 14.91
N LYS A 283 24.67 -9.38 16.10
CA LYS A 283 23.73 -10.48 16.31
C LYS A 283 22.30 -10.00 16.45
N SER A 284 22.08 -9.09 17.36
CA SER A 284 20.78 -8.53 17.67
C SER A 284 20.90 -7.12 18.19
N ILE A 285 19.86 -6.36 18.07
CA ILE A 285 19.74 -5.01 18.60
C ILE A 285 18.35 -4.86 19.16
N TYR A 286 18.27 -4.37 20.39
CA TYR A 286 17.01 -4.13 21.06
C TYR A 286 16.99 -2.73 21.64
N LYS A 287 15.80 -2.13 21.69
CA LYS A 287 15.53 -0.88 22.39
C LYS A 287 14.93 -1.20 23.75
N ARG A 288 15.25 -0.42 24.76
CA ARG A 288 14.53 -0.44 26.04
C ARG A 288 13.14 0.17 25.84
N ASN A 289 12.13 -0.41 26.50
CA ASN A 289 10.74 0.04 26.29
C ASN A 289 10.46 1.43 26.86
N GLU A 290 11.09 1.78 27.97
CA GLU A 290 10.79 2.99 28.74
C GLU A 290 11.60 4.23 28.33
N ASN A 291 12.72 4.03 27.64
CA ASN A 291 13.59 5.11 27.17
C ASN A 291 14.23 4.76 25.83
N ASP A 292 15.06 5.66 25.30
CA ASP A 292 15.71 5.46 24.00
C ASP A 292 17.03 4.69 24.06
N ASP A 293 17.36 4.07 25.22
CA ASP A 293 18.54 3.23 25.35
C ASP A 293 18.47 2.01 24.43
N ILE A 294 19.59 1.66 23.85
CA ILE A 294 19.71 0.48 23.00
C ILE A 294 20.78 -0.47 23.53
N ILE A 295 20.56 -1.77 23.35
CA ILE A 295 21.57 -2.79 23.49
C ILE A 295 21.92 -3.38 22.13
N ILE A 296 23.21 -3.45 21.84
CA ILE A 296 23.75 -4.03 20.62
C ILE A 296 24.58 -5.25 21.00
N ASN A 297 24.08 -6.42 20.64
CA ASN A 297 24.77 -7.68 20.83
C ASN A 297 25.64 -7.98 19.60
N PHE A 298 26.89 -8.28 19.79
CA PHE A 298 27.83 -8.61 18.73
C PHE A 298 28.76 -9.75 19.12
N LYS A 299 29.18 -10.52 18.14
CA LYS A 299 30.26 -11.51 18.34
C LYS A 299 31.59 -10.86 18.00
N ASP A 300 32.52 -10.97 18.93
CA ASP A 300 33.88 -10.52 18.69
C ASP A 300 34.71 -11.54 17.88
N LYS A 301 36.00 -11.29 17.71
CA LYS A 301 36.92 -12.20 16.98
C LYS A 301 37.05 -13.57 17.63
N SER A 302 36.81 -13.71 18.92
CA SER A 302 36.80 -14.98 19.63
C SER A 302 35.49 -15.75 19.49
N SER A 303 34.51 -15.19 18.81
CA SER A 303 33.13 -15.67 18.71
C SER A 303 32.32 -15.61 20.01
N ALA A 304 32.87 -14.99 21.07
CA ALA A 304 32.12 -14.70 22.26
C ALA A 304 31.11 -13.57 22.04
N LEU A 305 29.94 -13.67 22.66
CA LEU A 305 28.97 -12.59 22.65
C LEU A 305 29.42 -11.50 23.62
N ARG A 306 29.30 -10.28 23.16
CA ARG A 306 29.44 -9.05 23.96
C ARG A 306 28.27 -8.15 23.70
N SER A 307 27.95 -7.28 24.62
CA SER A 307 26.91 -6.28 24.47
C SER A 307 27.46 -4.88 24.72
N ALA A 308 26.98 -3.93 23.97
CA ALA A 308 27.16 -2.51 24.18
C ALA A 308 25.80 -1.88 24.46
N ILE A 309 25.64 -1.27 25.61
CA ILE A 309 24.46 -0.50 25.98
C ILE A 309 24.79 0.97 25.75
N TYR A 310 24.04 1.62 24.89
CA TYR A 310 24.14 3.06 24.67
C TYR A 310 22.97 3.76 25.32
N ASN A 311 23.26 4.68 26.22
CA ASN A 311 22.28 5.57 26.83
C ASN A 311 22.26 6.88 26.04
N GLU A 312 21.18 7.15 25.35
CA GLU A 312 21.07 8.32 24.46
C GLU A 312 21.04 9.63 25.25
N GLU A 313 20.37 9.67 26.41
CA GLU A 313 20.23 10.88 27.23
C GLU A 313 21.59 11.34 27.80
N LYS A 314 22.39 10.40 28.28
CA LYS A 314 23.72 10.67 28.87
C LYS A 314 24.84 10.69 27.84
N ASP A 315 24.58 10.20 26.63
CA ASP A 315 25.61 9.97 25.60
C ASP A 315 26.73 9.06 26.07
N GLU A 316 26.40 8.02 26.81
CA GLU A 316 27.33 7.09 27.43
C GLU A 316 27.17 5.69 26.87
N ILE A 317 28.29 4.96 26.79
CA ILE A 317 28.34 3.57 26.38
C ILE A 317 28.88 2.73 27.53
N LYS A 318 28.14 1.66 27.83
CA LYS A 318 28.59 0.63 28.75
C LYS A 318 28.76 -0.68 28.01
N PHE A 319 29.96 -1.29 28.11
CA PHE A 319 30.19 -2.62 27.57
C PHE A 319 29.93 -3.67 28.66
N ILE A 320 29.26 -4.74 28.27
CA ILE A 320 29.01 -5.92 29.09
C ILE A 320 29.82 -7.07 28.51
N ASP A 321 30.78 -7.55 29.30
CA ASP A 321 31.56 -8.73 29.01
C ASP A 321 30.99 -9.88 29.84
N TYR A 322 30.39 -10.85 29.16
CA TYR A 322 29.80 -12.00 29.84
C TYR A 322 30.88 -12.96 30.36
N ARG A 323 30.53 -13.71 31.39
CA ARG A 323 31.41 -14.73 31.96
C ARG A 323 31.80 -15.75 30.88
N ASP A 324 33.09 -16.09 30.82
CA ASP A 324 33.66 -17.00 29.81
C ASP A 324 33.12 -18.44 29.90
N ASP A 325 32.66 -18.87 31.09
CA ASP A 325 32.06 -20.19 31.31
C ASP A 325 30.60 -20.27 30.83
N LEU A 326 30.01 -19.13 30.49
CA LEU A 326 28.64 -19.07 29.97
C LEU A 326 28.69 -18.78 28.48
N ASN A 327 28.15 -19.71 27.69
CA ASN A 327 28.01 -19.50 26.26
C ASN A 327 26.74 -18.67 25.97
N ILE A 328 26.79 -17.37 26.27
CA ILE A 328 25.68 -16.45 26.00
C ILE A 328 25.50 -16.29 24.50
N ILE A 329 24.26 -16.43 24.02
CA ILE A 329 23.90 -16.37 22.61
C ILE A 329 23.06 -15.16 22.23
N ASP A 330 22.36 -14.56 23.21
CA ASP A 330 21.56 -13.33 23.05
C ASP A 330 21.33 -12.69 24.41
N ALA A 331 21.09 -11.37 24.44
CA ALA A 331 20.72 -10.63 25.64
C ALA A 331 19.79 -9.46 25.30
N ASN A 332 18.83 -9.18 26.17
CA ASN A 332 17.87 -8.10 26.01
C ASN A 332 17.63 -7.39 27.34
N PHE A 333 17.07 -6.20 27.33
CA PHE A 333 16.69 -5.52 28.57
C PHE A 333 15.59 -6.29 29.31
N LYS A 334 15.75 -6.43 30.62
CA LYS A 334 14.71 -6.88 31.55
C LYS A 334 14.19 -5.69 32.36
N SER A 335 15.08 -4.87 32.88
CA SER A 335 14.78 -3.65 33.63
C SER A 335 15.84 -2.58 33.37
N ASP A 336 15.80 -1.49 34.10
CA ASP A 336 16.81 -0.42 34.03
C ASP A 336 18.21 -0.91 34.43
N ASP A 337 18.27 -1.83 35.39
CA ASP A 337 19.51 -2.32 35.98
C ASP A 337 19.85 -3.76 35.59
N SER A 338 19.03 -4.43 34.80
CA SER A 338 19.26 -5.84 34.47
C SER A 338 18.94 -6.22 33.01
N LEU A 339 19.67 -7.24 32.55
CA LEU A 339 19.46 -7.89 31.24
C LEU A 339 18.87 -9.29 31.45
N LEU A 340 18.12 -9.73 30.48
CA LEU A 340 17.71 -11.12 30.30
C LEU A 340 18.64 -11.74 29.26
N ALA A 341 19.54 -12.61 29.70
CA ALA A 341 20.53 -13.26 28.86
C ALA A 341 20.19 -14.75 28.62
N ILE A 342 20.44 -15.24 27.42
CA ILE A 342 20.25 -16.64 27.03
C ILE A 342 21.59 -17.30 26.90
N SER A 343 21.86 -18.32 27.69
CA SER A 343 23.05 -19.19 27.58
C SER A 343 22.70 -20.52 26.96
N ARG A 344 23.59 -21.02 26.13
CA ARG A 344 23.47 -22.38 25.54
C ARG A 344 24.53 -23.29 26.18
N GLY A 345 24.05 -24.29 26.92
CA GLY A 345 24.84 -25.35 27.50
C GLY A 345 25.06 -26.55 26.57
N GLU A 346 25.50 -27.66 27.15
CA GLU A 346 25.65 -28.95 26.48
C GLU A 346 24.28 -29.54 26.14
N ALA A 347 24.23 -30.41 25.14
CA ALA A 347 23.01 -31.11 24.69
C ALA A 347 21.81 -30.20 24.31
N ASN A 348 22.11 -28.97 23.84
CA ASN A 348 21.12 -27.93 23.50
C ASN A 348 20.27 -27.40 24.68
N MET A 349 20.64 -27.71 25.91
CA MET A 349 20.03 -27.05 27.06
C MET A 349 20.27 -25.55 26.98
N THR A 350 19.24 -24.78 27.27
CA THR A 350 19.35 -23.32 27.40
C THR A 350 18.98 -22.87 28.80
N THR A 351 19.72 -21.89 29.29
CA THR A 351 19.46 -21.26 30.59
C THR A 351 19.21 -19.78 30.38
N LEU A 352 18.14 -19.25 30.96
CA LEU A 352 17.87 -17.84 31.07
C LEU A 352 18.48 -17.29 32.34
N TYR A 353 19.26 -16.24 32.20
CA TYR A 353 19.87 -15.51 33.30
C TYR A 353 19.32 -14.09 33.39
N GLU A 354 19.13 -13.63 34.61
CA GLU A 354 19.10 -12.19 34.86
C GLU A 354 20.54 -11.76 35.17
N VAL A 355 21.04 -10.78 34.44
CA VAL A 355 22.37 -10.23 34.60
C VAL A 355 22.25 -8.80 35.08
N ASP A 356 22.72 -8.49 36.27
CA ASP A 356 22.78 -7.11 36.78
C ASP A 356 23.81 -6.32 35.97
N ILE A 357 23.40 -5.18 35.44
CA ILE A 357 24.27 -4.33 34.61
C ILE A 357 25.37 -3.68 35.45
N ASN A 358 25.16 -3.45 36.76
CA ASN A 358 26.04 -2.63 37.59
C ASN A 358 27.14 -3.43 38.27
N ASP A 359 26.88 -4.67 38.67
CA ASP A 359 27.82 -5.49 39.42
C ASP A 359 28.19 -6.81 38.74
N ASP A 360 27.68 -7.03 37.51
CA ASP A 360 27.90 -8.25 36.72
C ASP A 360 27.49 -9.54 37.43
N SER A 361 26.54 -9.47 38.38
CA SER A 361 25.99 -10.65 39.05
C SER A 361 24.96 -11.37 38.16
N TYR A 362 24.82 -12.70 38.37
CA TYR A 362 23.97 -13.55 37.61
C TYR A 362 22.97 -14.28 38.53
N ILE A 363 21.70 -14.28 38.11
CA ILE A 363 20.64 -15.04 38.74
C ILE A 363 20.09 -16.04 37.70
N ASP A 364 20.13 -17.33 38.02
CA ASP A 364 19.50 -18.36 37.19
C ASP A 364 17.99 -18.23 37.33
N LEU A 365 17.33 -17.96 36.24
CA LEU A 365 15.86 -17.84 36.19
C LEU A 365 15.21 -19.16 35.83
N PHE A 366 15.70 -19.80 34.77
CA PHE A 366 15.09 -20.98 34.20
C PHE A 366 16.07 -21.74 33.31
N SER A 367 16.09 -23.08 33.43
CA SER A 367 16.82 -23.98 32.53
C SER A 367 15.86 -24.95 31.86
N ALA A 368 15.95 -25.06 30.56
CA ALA A 368 15.12 -25.93 29.76
C ALA A 368 15.96 -26.85 28.87
N GLU A 369 15.46 -28.08 28.63
CA GLU A 369 15.99 -28.93 27.58
C GLU A 369 15.67 -28.37 26.17
N ASP A 370 14.80 -27.37 26.13
CA ASP A 370 14.39 -26.69 24.91
C ASP A 370 15.44 -25.67 24.47
N ASN A 371 15.57 -25.52 23.16
CA ASN A 371 16.49 -24.54 22.57
C ASN A 371 15.83 -23.16 22.51
N ILE A 372 15.85 -22.40 23.59
CA ILE A 372 15.39 -21.01 23.62
C ILE A 372 16.32 -20.17 22.73
N ILE A 373 15.74 -19.51 21.74
CA ILE A 373 16.49 -18.72 20.74
C ILE A 373 16.31 -17.22 20.91
N ARG A 374 15.25 -16.79 21.61
CA ARG A 374 14.93 -15.41 21.89
C ARG A 374 14.08 -15.31 23.15
N ALA A 375 14.33 -14.29 23.97
CA ALA A 375 13.51 -13.99 25.12
C ALA A 375 13.37 -12.48 25.32
N SER A 376 12.23 -12.06 25.86
CA SER A 376 11.95 -10.67 26.23
C SER A 376 11.16 -10.64 27.53
N TYR A 377 11.30 -9.56 28.29
CA TYR A 377 10.49 -9.30 29.46
C TYR A 377 9.58 -8.10 29.17
N ILE A 378 8.27 -8.28 29.25
CA ILE A 378 7.26 -7.27 28.88
C ILE A 378 6.20 -7.27 29.97
N ASN A 379 6.04 -6.17 30.68
CA ASN A 379 4.97 -5.97 31.67
C ASN A 379 4.82 -7.11 32.69
N GLY A 380 5.91 -7.60 33.26
CA GLY A 380 5.90 -8.69 34.25
C GLY A 380 5.80 -10.10 33.67
N PHE A 381 5.91 -10.25 32.34
CA PHE A 381 5.88 -11.51 31.65
C PHE A 381 7.18 -11.79 30.89
N TYR A 382 7.66 -13.01 30.97
CA TYR A 382 8.69 -13.53 30.07
C TYR A 382 8.00 -14.06 28.82
N VAL A 383 8.37 -13.54 27.66
CA VAL A 383 7.90 -13.98 26.34
C VAL A 383 9.09 -14.58 25.61
N TYR A 384 9.04 -15.87 25.26
CA TYR A 384 10.20 -16.51 24.66
C TYR A 384 9.83 -17.44 23.50
N LEU A 385 10.77 -17.56 22.57
CA LEU A 385 10.73 -18.52 21.47
C LEU A 385 11.63 -19.71 21.81
N SER A 386 11.07 -20.90 21.77
CA SER A 386 11.80 -22.14 21.79
C SER A 386 11.80 -22.80 20.43
N LYS A 387 12.94 -23.31 19.98
CA LYS A 387 13.07 -23.99 18.70
C LYS A 387 13.09 -25.49 18.92
N TYR A 388 12.07 -26.16 18.42
CA TYR A 388 12.00 -27.60 18.36
C TYR A 388 12.06 -28.07 16.90
N ASP A 389 13.17 -28.73 16.52
CA ASP A 389 13.46 -29.11 15.13
C ASP A 389 13.46 -27.90 14.19
N ILE A 390 12.52 -27.83 13.25
CA ILE A 390 12.35 -26.70 12.32
C ILE A 390 11.35 -25.66 12.82
N ASN A 391 10.51 -26.03 13.79
CA ASN A 391 9.42 -25.19 14.28
C ASN A 391 9.88 -24.29 15.44
N GLN A 392 9.30 -23.11 15.52
CA GLN A 392 9.51 -22.17 16.62
C GLN A 392 8.19 -22.03 17.40
N MET A 393 8.28 -22.30 18.70
CA MET A 393 7.14 -22.26 19.60
C MET A 393 7.21 -21.03 20.47
N LEU A 394 6.12 -20.28 20.57
CA LEU A 394 6.00 -19.08 21.37
C LEU A 394 5.34 -19.38 22.71
N TYR A 395 6.01 -19.00 23.78
CA TYR A 395 5.56 -19.19 25.14
C TYR A 395 5.52 -17.89 25.93
N ILE A 396 4.67 -17.85 26.93
CA ILE A 396 4.56 -16.77 27.90
C ILE A 396 4.47 -17.34 29.31
N THR A 397 5.15 -16.73 30.26
CA THR A 397 5.12 -17.09 31.69
C THR A 397 5.43 -15.89 32.56
N ARG A 398 5.09 -15.96 33.86
CA ARG A 398 5.51 -14.99 34.87
C ARG A 398 6.68 -15.47 35.72
N ASP A 399 6.72 -16.75 36.03
CA ASP A 399 7.58 -17.35 37.04
C ASP A 399 8.26 -18.65 36.60
N PHE A 400 8.00 -19.10 35.36
CA PHE A 400 8.46 -20.37 34.79
C PHE A 400 7.91 -21.63 35.48
N GLU A 401 7.01 -21.50 36.45
CA GLU A 401 6.28 -22.63 37.02
C GLU A 401 5.08 -22.98 36.15
N ASP A 402 4.33 -21.94 35.76
CA ASP A 402 3.19 -22.04 34.83
C ASP A 402 3.48 -21.27 33.55
N TYR A 403 3.36 -21.92 32.39
CA TYR A 403 3.54 -21.29 31.09
C TYR A 403 2.39 -21.58 30.15
N ASP A 404 2.02 -20.56 29.39
CA ASP A 404 1.04 -20.70 28.31
C ASP A 404 1.78 -20.87 26.98
N PHE A 405 1.47 -21.93 26.26
CA PHE A 405 1.81 -22.05 24.86
C PHE A 405 0.87 -21.17 24.03
N ILE A 406 1.42 -20.29 23.21
CA ILE A 406 0.64 -19.36 22.39
C ILE A 406 0.39 -19.94 21.00
N ASP A 407 1.46 -20.22 20.25
CA ASP A 407 1.36 -20.72 18.87
C ASP A 407 2.72 -21.21 18.35
N GLU A 408 2.68 -21.88 17.18
CA GLU A 408 3.83 -22.08 16.31
C GLU A 408 4.03 -20.84 15.46
N VAL A 409 5.18 -20.16 15.58
CA VAL A 409 5.39 -18.84 15.00
C VAL A 409 6.74 -18.72 14.30
N GLU A 410 6.84 -17.80 13.34
CA GLU A 410 8.11 -17.43 12.73
C GLU A 410 8.90 -16.48 13.64
N ASN A 411 8.23 -15.51 14.24
CA ASN A 411 8.82 -14.51 15.13
C ASN A 411 7.74 -13.73 15.88
N TYR A 412 8.17 -13.00 16.93
CA TYR A 412 7.32 -12.02 17.60
C TYR A 412 8.00 -10.65 17.68
N TYR A 413 7.21 -9.60 17.82
CA TYR A 413 7.64 -8.22 17.83
C TYR A 413 6.95 -7.47 18.96
N TYR A 414 7.70 -6.68 19.70
CA TYR A 414 7.14 -5.75 20.67
C TYR A 414 6.21 -4.76 19.95
N ALA A 415 5.02 -4.54 20.49
CA ALA A 415 4.05 -3.58 19.96
C ALA A 415 3.88 -2.38 20.89
N ASP A 416 3.61 -2.64 22.15
CA ASP A 416 3.51 -1.67 23.25
C ASP A 416 3.74 -2.37 24.61
N ASP A 417 3.64 -1.63 25.72
CA ASP A 417 3.92 -2.13 27.07
C ASP A 417 3.01 -3.28 27.51
N ASN A 418 1.91 -3.53 26.83
CA ASN A 418 0.96 -4.58 27.19
C ASN A 418 0.69 -5.57 26.06
N SER A 419 1.36 -5.43 24.93
CA SER A 419 1.09 -6.27 23.78
C SER A 419 2.32 -6.57 22.92
N PHE A 420 2.28 -7.72 22.27
CA PHE A 420 3.21 -8.06 21.19
C PHE A 420 2.45 -8.57 19.97
N VAL A 421 3.09 -8.47 18.81
CA VAL A 421 2.58 -9.01 17.54
C VAL A 421 3.39 -10.22 17.16
N TYR A 422 2.74 -11.27 16.67
CA TYR A 422 3.41 -12.46 16.16
C TYR A 422 2.83 -12.89 14.82
N ARG A 423 3.65 -13.59 14.05
CA ARG A 423 3.27 -14.19 12.78
C ARG A 423 3.19 -15.70 12.94
N SER A 424 2.04 -16.26 12.65
CA SER A 424 1.78 -17.69 12.66
C SER A 424 1.53 -18.19 11.24
N ASP A 425 2.14 -19.33 10.91
CA ASP A 425 1.94 -20.08 9.67
C ASP A 425 1.10 -21.34 9.94
N ASN A 426 -0.17 -21.15 10.20
CA ASN A 426 -1.08 -22.28 10.40
C ASN A 426 -1.32 -23.01 9.07
N LYS A 427 -1.02 -24.30 9.02
CA LYS A 427 -1.21 -25.16 7.82
C LYS A 427 -2.64 -25.18 7.28
N ILE A 428 -3.63 -24.90 8.13
CA ILE A 428 -5.06 -24.92 7.78
C ILE A 428 -5.53 -23.53 7.36
N GLU A 429 -5.13 -22.48 8.09
CA GLU A 429 -5.61 -21.11 7.90
C GLU A 429 -4.68 -20.27 7.03
N GLY A 430 -3.44 -20.72 6.83
CA GLY A 430 -2.39 -19.98 6.14
C GLY A 430 -1.72 -18.93 7.05
N THR A 431 -0.82 -18.15 6.47
CA THR A 431 -0.05 -17.12 7.19
C THR A 431 -0.97 -16.01 7.68
N SER A 432 -0.80 -15.57 8.93
CA SER A 432 -1.58 -14.50 9.54
C SER A 432 -0.75 -13.75 10.60
N LEU A 433 -1.06 -12.48 10.82
CA LEU A 433 -0.55 -11.68 11.93
C LEU A 433 -1.58 -11.59 13.05
N TYR A 434 -1.12 -11.77 14.27
CA TYR A 434 -1.91 -11.66 15.48
C TYR A 434 -1.29 -10.67 16.44
N THR A 435 -2.12 -10.02 17.25
CA THR A 435 -1.68 -9.31 18.46
C THR A 435 -2.09 -10.11 19.68
N TYR A 436 -1.23 -10.15 20.68
CA TYR A 436 -1.50 -10.77 21.98
C TYR A 436 -1.49 -9.70 23.07
N ASN A 437 -2.58 -9.60 23.81
CA ASN A 437 -2.69 -8.71 24.97
C ASN A 437 -2.28 -9.50 26.24
N LEU A 438 -1.24 -9.01 26.92
CA LEU A 438 -0.66 -9.65 28.09
C LEU A 438 -1.57 -9.63 29.31
N SER A 439 -2.25 -8.50 29.54
CA SER A 439 -3.14 -8.33 30.72
C SER A 439 -4.40 -9.17 30.60
N GLU A 440 -4.96 -9.25 29.41
CA GLU A 440 -6.20 -9.99 29.12
C GLU A 440 -5.94 -11.45 28.78
N ARG A 441 -4.68 -11.83 28.53
CA ARG A 441 -4.29 -13.17 28.03
C ARG A 441 -5.10 -13.61 26.82
N PHE A 442 -5.27 -12.68 25.87
CA PHE A 442 -6.10 -12.88 24.70
C PHE A 442 -5.35 -12.48 23.43
N TYR A 443 -5.52 -13.28 22.37
CA TYR A 443 -5.01 -12.94 21.05
C TYR A 443 -6.13 -12.53 20.10
N LYS A 444 -5.80 -11.64 19.18
CA LYS A 444 -6.71 -11.19 18.11
C LYS A 444 -5.96 -11.19 16.80
N MET A 445 -6.56 -11.74 15.75
CA MET A 445 -6.02 -11.65 14.40
C MET A 445 -6.08 -10.19 13.92
N ILE A 446 -4.94 -9.68 13.47
CA ILE A 446 -4.81 -8.36 12.83
C ILE A 446 -5.22 -8.50 11.36
N ILE A 447 -4.55 -9.40 10.63
CA ILE A 447 -4.79 -9.59 9.20
C ILE A 447 -4.32 -10.97 8.75
N LYS A 448 -5.01 -11.51 7.74
CA LYS A 448 -4.63 -12.75 7.06
C LYS A 448 -3.81 -12.44 5.81
N GLY A 449 -2.73 -13.15 5.59
CA GLY A 449 -1.85 -13.02 4.41
C GLY A 449 -0.38 -12.91 4.79
N ASP A 450 0.47 -12.82 3.78
CA ASP A 450 1.94 -12.73 3.92
C ASP A 450 2.37 -11.29 4.24
N TYR A 451 2.17 -10.90 5.49
CA TYR A 451 2.55 -9.59 6.01
C TYR A 451 3.69 -9.70 7.02
N SER A 452 4.58 -8.71 7.00
CA SER A 452 5.61 -8.50 8.02
C SER A 452 5.27 -7.26 8.86
N TYR A 453 5.32 -7.40 10.18
CA TYR A 453 5.09 -6.30 11.09
C TYR A 453 6.26 -5.30 11.05
N ILE A 454 5.94 -4.02 10.94
CA ILE A 454 6.90 -2.91 11.02
C ILE A 454 6.77 -2.19 12.35
N LYS A 455 5.64 -1.58 12.65
CA LYS A 455 5.38 -0.89 13.91
C LYS A 455 3.88 -0.70 14.14
N LYS A 456 3.52 -0.37 15.38
CA LYS A 456 2.19 0.14 15.76
C LYS A 456 2.29 1.66 15.97
N ILE A 457 1.31 2.40 15.51
CA ILE A 457 1.17 3.84 15.72
C ILE A 457 -0.27 4.08 16.15
N ASP A 458 -0.46 4.50 17.38
CA ASP A 458 -1.77 4.57 18.01
C ASP A 458 -2.52 3.24 17.87
N GLU A 459 -3.67 3.25 17.22
CA GLU A 459 -4.48 2.06 16.96
C GLU A 459 -4.24 1.42 15.58
N ALA A 460 -3.34 1.99 14.78
CA ALA A 460 -3.04 1.49 13.44
C ALA A 460 -1.76 0.65 13.41
N TYR A 461 -1.70 -0.31 12.49
CA TYR A 461 -0.50 -1.11 12.23
C TYR A 461 0.14 -0.69 10.91
N VAL A 462 1.45 -0.54 10.92
CA VAL A 462 2.25 -0.43 9.70
C VAL A 462 2.85 -1.79 9.40
N LEU A 463 2.58 -2.27 8.21
CA LEU A 463 2.91 -3.61 7.74
C LEU A 463 3.65 -3.53 6.41
N ALA A 464 4.47 -4.52 6.11
CA ALA A 464 4.98 -4.74 4.77
C ALA A 464 4.37 -6.01 4.19
N LYS A 465 3.89 -5.97 2.95
CA LYS A 465 3.37 -7.12 2.21
C LYS A 465 4.05 -7.27 0.87
N LYS A 466 4.07 -8.50 0.33
CA LYS A 466 4.56 -8.75 -1.02
C LYS A 466 3.62 -8.09 -2.03
N ASP A 467 4.18 -7.32 -2.97
CA ASP A 467 3.42 -6.80 -4.10
C ASP A 467 3.17 -7.91 -5.12
N ILE A 468 1.90 -8.29 -5.25
CA ILE A 468 1.47 -9.35 -6.18
C ILE A 468 1.53 -8.87 -7.65
N ASN A 469 1.48 -7.55 -7.86
CA ASN A 469 1.43 -6.95 -9.19
C ASN A 469 2.81 -6.72 -9.82
N LEU A 470 3.87 -6.78 -9.03
CA LEU A 470 5.23 -6.65 -9.49
C LEU A 470 5.85 -8.04 -9.68
N GLU A 471 6.50 -8.27 -10.80
CA GLU A 471 7.35 -9.46 -11.02
C GLU A 471 8.58 -9.45 -10.10
N SER A 472 8.81 -8.35 -9.39
CA SER A 472 9.87 -8.17 -8.41
C SER A 472 9.47 -8.74 -7.04
N TYR A 473 10.48 -9.09 -6.23
CA TYR A 473 10.28 -9.51 -4.83
C TYR A 473 10.09 -8.31 -3.88
N ASP A 474 9.76 -7.14 -4.41
CA ASP A 474 9.61 -5.93 -3.62
C ASP A 474 8.34 -5.98 -2.78
N LEU A 475 8.38 -5.30 -1.65
CA LEU A 475 7.29 -5.21 -0.70
C LEU A 475 6.60 -3.85 -0.81
N LEU A 476 5.31 -3.83 -0.50
CA LEU A 476 4.55 -2.61 -0.24
C LEU A 476 4.55 -2.33 1.26
N LEU A 477 4.83 -1.08 1.64
CA LEU A 477 4.61 -0.61 3.00
C LEU A 477 3.18 -0.09 3.11
N CYS A 478 2.38 -0.68 4.00
CA CYS A 478 0.97 -0.40 4.14
C CYS A 478 0.63 0.01 5.57
N LYS A 479 -0.32 0.93 5.73
CA LYS A 479 -0.99 1.23 6.98
C LYS A 479 -2.34 0.51 7.00
N LEU A 480 -2.62 -0.19 8.09
CA LEU A 480 -3.89 -0.85 8.35
C LEU A 480 -4.57 -0.13 9.52
N ASP A 481 -5.70 0.50 9.27
CA ASP A 481 -6.50 1.19 10.30
C ASP A 481 -7.36 0.21 11.12
N ASN A 482 -8.06 0.72 12.14
CA ASN A 482 -8.94 -0.06 13.01
C ASN A 482 -10.10 -0.76 12.29
N ASN A 483 -10.47 -0.28 11.10
CA ASN A 483 -11.53 -0.86 10.28
C ASN A 483 -10.97 -1.88 9.27
N LEU A 484 -9.69 -2.25 9.40
CA LEU A 484 -8.95 -3.11 8.49
C LEU A 484 -8.86 -2.55 7.05
N LYS A 485 -9.01 -1.24 6.91
CA LYS A 485 -8.78 -0.57 5.63
C LYS A 485 -7.28 -0.37 5.43
N GLU A 486 -6.79 -0.90 4.32
CA GLU A 486 -5.40 -0.81 3.93
C GLU A 486 -5.14 0.45 3.09
N GLU A 487 -4.10 1.18 3.44
CA GLU A 487 -3.57 2.33 2.72
C GLU A 487 -2.11 2.07 2.38
N VAL A 488 -1.73 2.14 1.11
CA VAL A 488 -0.34 1.98 0.67
C VAL A 488 0.41 3.28 0.95
N LEU A 489 1.46 3.19 1.78
CA LEU A 489 2.31 4.31 2.14
C LEU A 489 3.53 4.45 1.22
N PHE A 490 4.10 3.33 0.79
CA PHE A 490 5.32 3.31 -0.02
C PHE A 490 5.47 1.98 -0.76
N GLU A 491 5.94 2.03 -1.99
CA GLU A 491 6.25 0.89 -2.83
C GLU A 491 7.77 0.64 -2.91
N ASN A 492 8.18 -0.49 -3.49
CA ASN A 492 9.59 -0.85 -3.70
C ASN A 492 10.41 -0.93 -2.40
N VAL A 493 9.84 -1.59 -1.38
CA VAL A 493 10.57 -1.95 -0.16
C VAL A 493 11.36 -3.23 -0.44
N ASP A 494 12.64 -3.09 -0.75
CA ASP A 494 13.55 -4.21 -1.08
C ASP A 494 14.02 -5.00 0.15
N ASN A 495 13.90 -4.43 1.33
CA ASN A 495 14.22 -5.09 2.60
C ASN A 495 13.53 -4.40 3.78
N LEU A 496 13.60 -5.00 4.97
CA LEU A 496 13.01 -4.46 6.20
C LEU A 496 13.99 -3.63 7.03
N SER A 497 15.17 -3.29 6.50
CA SER A 497 16.11 -2.36 7.12
C SER A 497 15.64 -0.92 6.90
N LEU A 498 14.60 -0.56 7.63
CA LEU A 498 13.95 0.74 7.51
C LEU A 498 13.48 1.27 8.86
N TYR A 499 13.33 2.59 8.91
CA TYR A 499 12.69 3.33 9.99
C TYR A 499 11.64 4.28 9.39
N LEU A 500 10.45 4.30 9.97
CA LEU A 500 9.35 5.18 9.57
C LEU A 500 9.03 6.13 10.72
N THR A 501 8.93 7.43 10.46
CA THR A 501 8.54 8.42 11.46
C THR A 501 7.11 8.19 11.95
N ASN A 502 6.80 8.61 13.20
CA ASN A 502 5.47 8.39 13.78
C ASN A 502 4.38 9.19 13.06
N ASP A 503 4.73 10.34 12.46
CA ASP A 503 3.81 11.14 11.64
C ASP A 503 3.59 10.57 10.22
N LEU A 504 4.21 9.44 9.90
CA LEU A 504 4.12 8.75 8.61
C LEU A 504 4.56 9.61 7.40
N LYS A 505 5.38 10.63 7.61
CA LYS A 505 5.82 11.53 6.53
C LYS A 505 7.16 11.17 5.95
N LYS A 506 8.02 10.54 6.74
CA LYS A 506 9.39 10.22 6.32
C LYS A 506 9.72 8.76 6.55
N LEU A 507 10.33 8.17 5.55
CA LEU A 507 10.87 6.83 5.58
C LEU A 507 12.40 6.91 5.42
N TYR A 508 13.12 6.24 6.29
CA TYR A 508 14.57 6.07 6.19
C TYR A 508 14.83 4.60 5.89
N LYS A 509 15.46 4.30 4.79
CA LYS A 509 15.73 2.92 4.39
C LYS A 509 17.12 2.74 3.83
N SER A 510 17.65 1.53 3.99
CA SER A 510 18.88 1.11 3.35
C SER A 510 18.56 0.37 2.06
N THR A 511 19.18 0.78 0.98
CA THR A 511 19.05 0.13 -0.33
C THR A 511 20.41 -0.38 -0.79
N LYS A 512 20.43 -1.60 -1.30
CA LYS A 512 21.63 -2.21 -1.84
C LYS A 512 21.89 -1.69 -3.25
N VAL A 513 22.99 -0.98 -3.42
CA VAL A 513 23.44 -0.46 -4.73
C VAL A 513 24.64 -1.25 -5.21
N ILE A 514 24.61 -1.67 -6.46
CA ILE A 514 25.72 -2.37 -7.12
C ILE A 514 26.39 -1.37 -8.05
N ASP A 515 27.57 -0.89 -7.66
CA ASP A 515 28.41 -0.03 -8.50
C ASP A 515 29.60 -0.84 -9.02
N LYS A 516 29.61 -1.06 -10.34
CA LYS A 516 30.66 -1.77 -11.15
C LYS A 516 31.30 -3.00 -10.50
N ASN A 517 31.97 -2.85 -9.34
CA ASN A 517 32.68 -3.92 -8.63
C ASN A 517 32.41 -3.95 -7.13
N TYR A 518 31.58 -3.05 -6.62
CA TYR A 518 31.32 -2.93 -5.19
C TYR A 518 29.82 -2.95 -4.92
N THR A 519 29.45 -3.70 -3.90
CA THR A 519 28.11 -3.62 -3.33
C THR A 519 28.15 -2.71 -2.11
N LYS A 520 27.35 -1.67 -2.12
CA LYS A 520 27.17 -0.75 -1.00
C LYS A 520 25.72 -0.75 -0.56
N ASN A 521 25.49 -0.63 0.73
CA ASN A 521 24.18 -0.26 1.25
C ASN A 521 24.17 1.25 1.48
N ILE A 522 23.21 1.93 0.93
CA ILE A 522 23.06 3.39 0.99
C ILE A 522 21.78 3.70 1.75
N ILE A 523 21.86 4.66 2.67
CA ILE A 523 20.73 5.12 3.47
C ILE A 523 20.14 6.37 2.84
N TYR A 524 18.82 6.34 2.64
CA TYR A 524 18.05 7.45 2.11
C TYR A 524 16.98 7.91 3.11
N GLU A 525 16.79 9.23 3.20
CA GLU A 525 15.56 9.84 3.67
C GLU A 525 14.61 9.94 2.48
N ILE A 526 13.38 9.50 2.63
CA ILE A 526 12.34 9.54 1.61
C ILE A 526 11.14 10.27 2.19
N ASP A 527 10.70 11.33 1.53
CA ASP A 527 9.50 12.08 1.90
C ASP A 527 8.28 11.40 1.27
N ILE A 528 7.60 10.56 2.05
CA ILE A 528 6.42 9.82 1.58
C ILE A 528 5.14 10.67 1.61
N SER A 529 5.12 11.81 2.30
CA SER A 529 3.98 12.73 2.28
C SER A 529 3.74 13.37 0.93
N LYS A 530 4.75 13.41 0.07
CA LYS A 530 4.67 13.91 -1.31
C LYS A 530 4.02 12.90 -2.27
N GLY A 531 3.75 11.71 -1.81
CA GLY A 531 3.00 10.72 -2.59
C GLY A 531 1.54 11.08 -2.83
N ASP A 532 0.98 12.06 -2.09
CA ASP A 532 -0.44 12.43 -2.16
C ASP A 532 -0.72 13.69 -3.01
N ALA A 533 0.30 14.28 -3.66
CA ALA A 533 0.18 15.51 -4.44
C ALA A 533 -0.24 15.29 -5.91
#